data_db9280a25211f0f20f9c22f820966ac8
#
_entry.id   db9280a25211f0f20f9c22f820966ac8
#
_cell.length_a   1.000
_cell.length_b   1.000
_cell.length_c   1.000
_cell.angle_alpha   90.00
_cell.angle_beta   90.00
_cell.angle_gamma   90.00
#
_symmetry.space_group_name_H-M   'P 1'
#
loop_
_entity.id
_entity.type
_entity.pdbx_description
1 polymer ?
#
loop_
_entity_poly.entity_id
_entity_poly.type
_entity_poly.pdbx_seq_one_letter_code
_entity_poly.pdbx_strand_id
1 'polypeptide(L)'
;MEKVLNDAVDIIVKNFEPDKIILFGSRAAGTAVQDSDYDLCVLKSSLQHKRKTAQDIYRALVGLQFSVDLIVETPENFGEWKTNPFLIYGKIAEQGKVLYEKH
;
A
#
# COMPACT_ATOMS: atom_id res chain seq x y z
N MET A 1 3.05 7.41 13.83
CA MET A 1 3.35 6.33 12.87
C MET A 1 4.73 5.78 13.18
N GLU A 2 4.91 4.47 13.10
CA GLU A 2 6.18 3.82 13.41
C GLU A 2 7.27 4.27 12.43
N LYS A 3 8.50 4.30 12.93
CA LYS A 3 9.63 4.76 12.11
C LYS A 3 9.82 3.92 10.84
N VAL A 4 9.73 2.58 10.95
CA VAL A 4 9.93 1.72 9.79
C VAL A 4 8.86 1.97 8.73
N LEU A 5 7.63 2.24 9.14
CA LEU A 5 6.55 2.52 8.22
C LEU A 5 6.75 3.87 7.54
N ASN A 6 7.18 4.88 8.30
CA ASN A 6 7.54 6.18 7.72
C ASN A 6 8.65 6.05 6.70
N ASP A 7 9.69 5.27 7.02
CA ASP A 7 10.80 5.06 6.11
C ASP A 7 10.35 4.37 4.83
N ALA A 8 9.46 3.38 4.96
CA ALA A 8 8.92 2.68 3.79
C ALA A 8 8.12 3.63 2.89
N VAL A 9 7.26 4.45 3.48
CA VAL A 9 6.48 5.43 2.72
C VAL A 9 7.42 6.40 2.00
N ASP A 10 8.45 6.90 2.68
CA ASP A 10 9.40 7.83 2.07
C ASP A 10 10.11 7.20 0.88
N ILE A 11 10.54 5.95 0.99
CA ILE A 11 11.20 5.25 -0.11
C ILE A 11 10.27 5.10 -1.30
N ILE A 12 9.02 4.69 -1.05
CA ILE A 12 8.05 4.50 -2.12
C ILE A 12 7.75 5.83 -2.82
N VAL A 13 7.52 6.89 -2.04
CA VAL A 13 7.20 8.20 -2.60
C VAL A 13 8.35 8.73 -3.45
N LYS A 14 9.59 8.64 -2.95
CA LYS A 14 10.74 9.19 -3.67
C LYS A 14 11.05 8.44 -4.95
N ASN A 15 10.87 7.12 -4.97
CA ASN A 15 11.34 6.32 -6.09
C ASN A 15 10.24 5.95 -7.09
N PHE A 16 8.97 6.00 -6.68
CA PHE A 16 7.88 5.52 -7.53
C PHE A 16 6.80 6.56 -7.77
N GLU A 17 6.80 7.66 -7.05
CA GLU A 17 5.86 8.77 -7.20
C GLU A 17 4.40 8.29 -7.27
N PRO A 18 3.91 7.58 -6.23
CA PRO A 18 2.54 7.09 -6.24
C PRO A 18 1.54 8.22 -6.04
N ASP A 19 0.29 7.95 -6.39
CA ASP A 19 -0.80 8.90 -6.10
C ASP A 19 -1.28 8.78 -4.66
N LYS A 20 -1.24 7.57 -4.10
CA LYS A 20 -1.73 7.33 -2.74
C LYS A 20 -1.12 6.05 -2.19
N ILE A 21 -0.90 6.01 -0.87
CA ILE A 21 -0.50 4.80 -0.15
C ILE A 21 -1.46 4.62 1.00
N ILE A 22 -2.06 3.44 1.11
CA ILE A 22 -3.07 3.11 2.12
C ILE A 22 -2.59 1.91 2.92
N LEU A 23 -2.56 2.04 4.24
CA LEU A 23 -2.34 0.91 5.15
C LEU A 23 -3.68 0.22 5.40
N PHE A 24 -3.72 -1.09 5.24
CA PHE A 24 -4.94 -1.86 5.50
C PHE A 24 -4.60 -3.11 6.32
N GLY A 25 -5.58 -3.99 6.49
CA GLY A 25 -5.39 -5.22 7.24
C GLY A 25 -5.30 -4.99 8.75
N SER A 26 -4.69 -5.93 9.46
CA SER A 26 -4.67 -5.92 10.92
C SER A 26 -3.97 -4.69 11.51
N ARG A 27 -2.92 -4.19 10.86
CA ARG A 27 -2.20 -3.00 11.34
C ARG A 27 -3.08 -1.76 11.28
N ALA A 28 -3.93 -1.65 10.26
CA ALA A 28 -4.87 -0.52 10.16
C ALA A 28 -6.03 -0.68 11.13
N ALA A 29 -6.49 -1.91 11.34
CA ALA A 29 -7.64 -2.19 12.21
C ALA A 29 -7.30 -2.16 13.71
N GLY A 30 -6.01 -2.12 14.06
CA GLY A 30 -5.60 -2.15 15.46
C GLY A 30 -5.63 -3.53 16.10
N THR A 31 -5.76 -4.59 15.29
CA THR A 31 -5.79 -5.97 15.77
C THR A 31 -4.47 -6.70 15.57
N ALA A 32 -3.44 -5.98 15.08
CA ALA A 32 -2.16 -6.58 14.78
C ALA A 32 -1.45 -7.04 16.05
N VAL A 33 -0.73 -8.16 15.94
CA VAL A 33 0.23 -8.59 16.93
C VAL A 33 1.63 -8.19 16.48
N GLN A 34 2.63 -8.37 17.34
CA GLN A 34 3.99 -7.88 17.08
C GLN A 34 4.56 -8.34 15.74
N ASP A 35 4.28 -9.55 15.33
CA ASP A 35 4.84 -10.15 14.12
C ASP A 35 3.90 -10.03 12.90
N SER A 36 2.82 -9.24 13.00
CA SER A 36 1.91 -9.06 11.88
C SER A 36 2.60 -8.31 10.74
N ASP A 37 2.31 -8.72 9.50
CA ASP A 37 2.79 -8.03 8.32
C ASP A 37 2.10 -6.68 8.17
N TYR A 38 2.78 -5.75 7.51
CA TYR A 38 2.16 -4.51 7.06
C TYR A 38 1.54 -4.75 5.69
N ASP A 39 0.27 -4.39 5.54
CA ASP A 39 -0.43 -4.50 4.26
C ASP A 39 -0.57 -3.11 3.66
N LEU A 40 0.07 -2.87 2.53
CA LEU A 40 0.07 -1.57 1.88
C LEU A 40 -0.55 -1.67 0.49
N CYS A 41 -1.46 -0.74 0.21
CA CYS A 41 -2.03 -0.57 -1.12
C CYS A 41 -1.40 0.69 -1.73
N VAL A 42 -0.66 0.51 -2.82
CA VAL A 42 0.00 1.61 -3.52
C VAL A 42 -0.78 1.89 -4.79
N LEU A 43 -1.37 3.08 -4.87
CA LEU A 43 -2.11 3.51 -6.05
C LEU A 43 -1.22 4.41 -6.89
N LYS A 44 -1.04 4.03 -8.15
CA LYS A 44 -0.15 4.76 -9.05
C LYS A 44 -0.79 4.85 -10.43
N SER A 45 -0.92 6.08 -10.94
CA SER A 45 -1.41 6.33 -12.29
C SER A 45 -0.40 5.86 -13.33
N SER A 46 -0.88 5.61 -14.55
CA SER A 46 -0.03 5.24 -15.68
C SER A 46 0.78 3.97 -15.46
N LEU A 47 0.20 3.06 -14.70
CA LEU A 47 0.83 1.80 -14.35
C LEU A 47 0.74 0.84 -15.54
N GLN A 48 1.89 0.41 -16.06
CA GLN A 48 1.93 -0.51 -17.19
C GLN A 48 2.01 -1.97 -16.75
N HIS A 49 2.81 -2.24 -15.71
CA HIS A 49 3.03 -3.61 -15.22
C HIS A 49 2.97 -3.62 -13.70
N LYS A 50 1.77 -3.95 -13.18
CA LYS A 50 1.54 -3.95 -11.73
C LYS A 50 2.49 -4.87 -10.99
N ARG A 51 2.68 -6.09 -11.51
CA ARG A 51 3.54 -7.08 -10.86
C ARG A 51 5.00 -6.60 -10.83
N LYS A 52 5.48 -6.05 -11.93
CA LYS A 52 6.85 -5.54 -11.97
C LYS A 52 7.04 -4.39 -11.00
N THR A 53 6.09 -3.47 -10.95
CA THR A 53 6.15 -2.34 -10.01
C THR A 53 6.17 -2.84 -8.57
N ALA A 54 5.32 -3.83 -8.24
CA ALA A 54 5.32 -4.42 -6.90
C ALA A 54 6.68 -5.04 -6.57
N GLN A 55 7.27 -5.78 -7.51
CA GLN A 55 8.60 -6.38 -7.31
C GLN A 55 9.66 -5.32 -7.08
N ASP A 56 9.62 -4.23 -7.84
CA ASP A 56 10.57 -3.14 -7.69
C ASP A 56 10.42 -2.45 -6.33
N ILE A 57 9.19 -2.29 -5.85
CA ILE A 57 8.93 -1.74 -4.52
C ILE A 57 9.47 -2.68 -3.43
N TYR A 58 9.16 -3.98 -3.52
CA TYR A 58 9.71 -4.96 -2.56
C TYR A 58 11.22 -4.87 -2.50
N ARG A 59 11.87 -4.79 -3.66
CA ARG A 59 13.33 -4.71 -3.73
C ARG A 59 13.85 -3.44 -3.07
N ALA A 60 13.15 -2.32 -3.26
CA ALA A 60 13.54 -1.05 -2.66
C ALA A 60 13.41 -1.07 -1.13
N LEU A 61 12.51 -1.90 -0.58
CA LEU A 61 12.24 -1.96 0.85
C LEU A 61 13.07 -2.99 1.60
N VAL A 62 13.87 -3.78 0.90
CA VAL A 62 14.62 -4.90 1.49
C VAL A 62 15.45 -4.47 2.70
N GLY A 63 16.08 -3.29 2.65
CA GLY A 63 16.95 -2.83 3.73
C GLY A 63 16.24 -2.47 5.03
N LEU A 64 14.91 -2.38 5.03
CA LEU A 64 14.16 -1.96 6.22
C LEU A 64 13.86 -3.10 7.19
N GLN A 65 14.05 -4.34 6.77
CA GLN A 65 13.88 -5.52 7.63
C GLN A 65 12.50 -5.57 8.30
N PHE A 66 11.44 -5.44 7.51
CA PHE A 66 10.09 -5.63 8.01
C PHE A 66 9.28 -6.38 6.96
N SER A 67 8.25 -7.09 7.43
CA SER A 67 7.39 -7.85 6.54
C SER A 67 6.29 -6.97 5.99
N VAL A 68 6.16 -6.94 4.67
CA VAL A 68 5.15 -6.14 3.98
C VAL A 68 4.52 -6.94 2.87
N ASP A 69 3.21 -6.83 2.73
CA ASP A 69 2.46 -7.32 1.57
C ASP A 69 1.97 -6.12 0.78
N LEU A 70 2.21 -6.14 -0.52
CA LEU A 70 1.88 -5.01 -1.39
C LEU A 70 0.77 -5.37 -2.35
N ILE A 71 -0.20 -4.46 -2.48
CA ILE A 71 -1.14 -4.44 -3.59
C ILE A 71 -0.82 -3.17 -4.37
N VAL A 72 -0.57 -3.30 -5.68
CA VAL A 72 -0.30 -2.17 -6.55
C VAL A 72 -1.44 -2.08 -7.56
N GLU A 73 -2.07 -0.93 -7.65
CA GLU A 73 -3.22 -0.74 -8.50
C GLU A 73 -3.28 0.69 -9.02
N THR A 74 -4.06 0.92 -10.08
CA THR A 74 -4.33 2.28 -10.54
C THR A 74 -5.45 2.89 -9.72
N PRO A 75 -5.44 4.23 -9.55
CA PRO A 75 -6.56 4.90 -8.88
C PRO A 75 -7.90 4.65 -9.58
N GLU A 76 -7.89 4.54 -10.91
CA GLU A 76 -9.10 4.30 -11.69
C GLU A 76 -9.72 2.94 -11.35
N ASN A 77 -8.90 1.89 -11.38
CA ASN A 77 -9.38 0.54 -11.04
C ASN A 77 -9.83 0.46 -9.59
N PHE A 78 -9.06 1.07 -8.68
CA PHE A 78 -9.44 1.09 -7.28
C PHE A 78 -10.80 1.76 -7.09
N GLY A 79 -11.01 2.92 -7.73
CA GLY A 79 -12.28 3.64 -7.64
C GLY A 79 -13.45 2.84 -8.19
N GLU A 80 -13.22 2.08 -9.27
CA GLU A 80 -14.25 1.25 -9.88
C GLU A 80 -14.57 0.02 -9.04
N TRP A 81 -13.55 -0.64 -8.49
CA TRP A 81 -13.72 -1.94 -7.82
C TRP A 81 -13.98 -1.84 -6.33
N LYS A 82 -13.84 -0.68 -5.72
CA LYS A 82 -14.04 -0.53 -4.27
C LYS A 82 -15.48 -0.78 -3.83
N THR A 83 -16.43 -0.74 -4.76
CA THR A 83 -17.83 -1.03 -4.46
C THR A 83 -18.19 -2.51 -4.66
N ASN A 84 -17.26 -3.33 -5.14
CA ASN A 84 -17.49 -4.75 -5.35
C ASN A 84 -17.22 -5.51 -4.04
N PRO A 85 -18.25 -6.12 -3.42
CA PRO A 85 -18.09 -6.78 -2.12
C PRO A 85 -17.22 -8.04 -2.17
N PHE A 86 -16.95 -8.57 -3.36
CA PHE A 86 -16.11 -9.76 -3.52
C PHE A 86 -14.63 -9.44 -3.67
N LEU A 87 -14.26 -8.16 -3.74
CA LEU A 87 -12.88 -7.74 -3.90
C LEU A 87 -12.39 -7.03 -2.63
N ILE A 88 -11.10 -7.17 -2.35
CA ILE A 88 -10.49 -6.56 -1.16
C ILE A 88 -10.55 -5.04 -1.16
N TYR A 89 -10.72 -4.42 -2.35
CA TYR A 89 -10.65 -2.96 -2.48
C TYR A 89 -11.72 -2.23 -1.67
N GLY A 90 -12.90 -2.85 -1.50
CA GLY A 90 -13.94 -2.27 -0.66
C GLY A 90 -13.51 -2.13 0.79
N LYS A 91 -12.87 -3.17 1.34
CA LYS A 91 -12.35 -3.12 2.70
C LYS A 91 -11.24 -2.10 2.84
N ILE A 92 -10.37 -2.00 1.85
CA ILE A 92 -9.28 -1.02 1.87
C ILE A 92 -9.86 0.39 1.89
N ALA A 93 -10.86 0.67 1.06
CA ALA A 93 -11.50 1.98 1.00
C ALA A 93 -12.18 2.35 2.31
N GLU A 94 -12.83 1.37 2.95
CA GLU A 94 -13.62 1.62 4.15
C GLU A 94 -12.78 1.66 5.42
N GLN A 95 -11.83 0.74 5.56
CA GLN A 95 -11.11 0.52 6.82
C GLN A 95 -9.63 0.93 6.76
N GLY A 96 -9.12 1.23 5.56
CA GLY A 96 -7.73 1.58 5.39
C GLY A 96 -7.40 2.96 5.94
N LYS A 97 -6.12 3.17 6.25
CA LYS A 97 -5.60 4.47 6.68
C LYS A 97 -4.70 5.03 5.59
N VAL A 98 -5.01 6.23 5.12
CA VAL A 98 -4.19 6.89 4.11
C VAL A 98 -2.91 7.38 4.76
N LEU A 99 -1.77 6.85 4.29
CA LEU A 99 -0.46 7.26 4.79
C LEU A 99 0.16 8.37 3.95
N TYR A 100 -0.21 8.43 2.69
CA TYR A 100 0.31 9.43 1.75
C TYR A 100 -0.73 9.66 0.66
N GLU A 101 -0.89 10.90 0.29
CA GLU A 101 -1.74 11.29 -0.83
C GLU A 101 -1.09 12.43 -1.58
N LYS A 102 -0.94 12.25 -2.88
CA LYS A 102 -0.35 13.26 -3.75
C LYS A 102 -1.32 14.43 -3.91
N HIS A 103 -0.78 15.62 -3.86
CA HIS A 103 -1.58 16.85 -4.02
C HIS A 103 -1.41 17.48 -5.40
#